data_eb0cf0c6b6d32c0b0f9c729443df8708
#
_entry.id   eb0cf0c6b6d32c0b0f9c729443df8708
#
_cell.length_a   1.000
_cell.length_b   1.000
_cell.length_c   1.000
_cell.angle_alpha   90.00
_cell.angle_beta   90.00
_cell.angle_gamma   90.00
#
_symmetry.space_group_name_H-M   'P 1'
#
loop_
_entity.id
_entity.type
_entity.pdbx_description
1 polymer ?
#
loop_
_entity_poly.entity_id
_entity_poly.type
_entity_poly.pdbx_seq_one_letter_code
_entity_poly.pdbx_strand_id
1 'polypeptide(L)'
;MEIKNSTIADIETIFGLYRMAAQYMKERFPVHFPEFDRDMVVKEIEEGRQWKMMINGELACIWAITWNDPQIWEEKDSDPSIYIHRITTVPAFRGRHLVKEIVRWAIQYAKDNNRNYVRLDTVGENQKLIQHYQESGFTFLGMVQLKDTSGLPDHYQLDKVSLFELKVD
;
A
#
# COMPACT_ATOMS: atom_id res chain seq x y z
N MET A 1 10.72 -0.52 17.87
CA MET A 1 10.14 -0.56 16.51
C MET A 1 11.20 -0.16 15.51
N GLU A 2 11.36 -0.95 14.47
CA GLU A 2 12.34 -0.71 13.40
C GLU A 2 11.67 -0.86 12.05
N ILE A 3 11.88 0.11 11.15
CA ILE A 3 11.42 0.05 9.76
C ILE A 3 12.65 -0.07 8.86
N LYS A 4 12.66 -1.09 8.01
CA LYS A 4 13.78 -1.36 7.10
C LYS A 4 13.31 -2.05 5.83
N ASN A 5 14.18 -2.08 4.82
CA ASN A 5 13.90 -2.81 3.60
C ASN A 5 13.76 -4.31 3.84
N SER A 6 12.83 -4.92 3.14
CA SER A 6 12.78 -6.37 3.00
C SER A 6 13.94 -6.86 2.13
N THR A 7 14.37 -8.08 2.37
CA THR A 7 15.43 -8.73 1.59
C THR A 7 14.87 -9.94 0.86
N ILE A 8 15.66 -10.53 -0.01
CA ILE A 8 15.24 -11.74 -0.74
C ILE A 8 14.93 -12.90 0.21
N ALA A 9 15.52 -12.92 1.40
CA ALA A 9 15.21 -13.91 2.42
C ALA A 9 13.77 -13.78 2.96
N ASP A 10 13.13 -12.62 2.78
CA ASP A 10 11.76 -12.36 3.21
C ASP A 10 10.69 -12.80 2.19
N ILE A 11 11.08 -13.21 0.97
CA ILE A 11 10.16 -13.39 -0.16
C ILE A 11 9.03 -14.38 0.16
N GLU A 12 9.33 -15.51 0.79
CA GLU A 12 8.31 -16.51 1.13
C GLU A 12 7.37 -16.00 2.23
N THR A 13 7.89 -15.24 3.18
CA THR A 13 7.09 -14.60 4.23
C THR A 13 6.15 -13.56 3.62
N ILE A 14 6.63 -12.74 2.69
CA ILE A 14 5.82 -11.74 1.98
C ILE A 14 4.65 -12.42 1.26
N PHE A 15 4.91 -13.47 0.47
CA PHE A 15 3.86 -14.21 -0.23
C PHE A 15 2.92 -14.93 0.73
N GLY A 16 3.42 -15.45 1.84
CA GLY A 16 2.60 -16.01 2.92
C GLY A 16 1.60 -14.99 3.46
N LEU A 17 2.05 -13.77 3.72
CA LEU A 17 1.19 -12.67 4.17
C LEU A 17 0.18 -12.24 3.10
N TYR A 18 0.57 -12.18 1.83
CA TYR A 18 -0.36 -11.88 0.75
C TYR A 18 -1.46 -12.93 0.63
N ARG A 19 -1.13 -14.22 0.74
CA ARG A 19 -2.12 -15.32 0.74
C ARG A 19 -3.08 -15.21 1.93
N MET A 20 -2.56 -14.90 3.11
CA MET A 20 -3.38 -14.70 4.31
C MET A 20 -4.33 -13.51 4.14
N ALA A 21 -3.86 -12.39 3.59
CA ALA A 21 -4.67 -11.23 3.30
C ALA A 21 -5.75 -11.54 2.26
N ALA A 22 -5.40 -12.24 1.19
CA ALA A 22 -6.34 -12.66 0.16
C ALA A 22 -7.43 -13.58 0.71
N GLN A 23 -7.08 -14.53 1.56
CA GLN A 23 -8.06 -15.41 2.21
C GLN A 23 -8.99 -14.63 3.15
N TYR A 24 -8.46 -13.72 3.94
CA TYR A 24 -9.24 -12.84 4.82
C TYR A 24 -10.25 -12.00 4.03
N MET A 25 -9.84 -11.46 2.89
CA MET A 25 -10.71 -10.66 2.02
C MET A 25 -11.76 -11.51 1.33
N LYS A 26 -11.39 -12.71 0.84
CA LYS A 26 -12.31 -13.64 0.19
C LYS A 26 -13.47 -14.05 1.09
N GLU A 27 -13.21 -14.23 2.39
CA GLU A 27 -14.22 -14.60 3.38
C GLU A 27 -15.19 -13.47 3.71
N ARG A 28 -14.80 -12.20 3.50
CA ARG A 28 -15.55 -11.01 3.96
C ARG A 28 -16.10 -10.15 2.83
N PHE A 29 -15.52 -10.23 1.65
CA PHE A 29 -15.86 -9.38 0.52
C PHE A 29 -15.92 -10.20 -0.77
N PRO A 30 -16.80 -9.83 -1.73
CA PRO A 30 -16.90 -10.56 -3.00
C PRO A 30 -15.74 -10.32 -3.97
N VAL A 31 -14.70 -9.61 -3.55
CA VAL A 31 -13.56 -9.25 -4.39
C VAL A 31 -12.46 -10.27 -4.23
N HIS A 32 -11.97 -10.82 -5.36
CA HIS A 32 -10.80 -11.69 -5.38
C HIS A 32 -9.53 -10.84 -5.46
N PHE A 33 -8.63 -11.01 -4.48
CA PHE A 33 -7.27 -10.52 -4.61
C PHE A 33 -6.48 -11.48 -5.50
N PRO A 34 -5.81 -10.96 -6.54
CA PRO A 34 -5.02 -11.80 -7.42
C PRO A 34 -3.75 -12.28 -6.68
N GLU A 35 -3.19 -13.36 -7.17
CA GLU A 35 -1.81 -13.69 -6.87
C GLU A 35 -0.90 -12.64 -7.51
N PHE A 36 0.00 -12.06 -6.72
CA PHE A 36 0.98 -11.12 -7.24
C PHE A 36 2.12 -11.87 -7.91
N ASP A 37 2.63 -11.31 -9.00
CA ASP A 37 3.77 -11.87 -9.71
C ASP A 37 5.02 -11.86 -8.83
N ARG A 38 5.65 -13.02 -8.70
CA ARG A 38 6.88 -13.21 -7.91
C ARG A 38 8.02 -12.32 -8.43
N ASP A 39 8.19 -12.25 -9.74
CA ASP A 39 9.26 -11.45 -10.36
C ASP A 39 9.07 -9.95 -10.07
N MET A 40 7.82 -9.47 -10.05
CA MET A 40 7.50 -8.11 -9.65
C MET A 40 7.95 -7.82 -8.22
N VAL A 41 7.66 -8.69 -7.28
CA VAL A 41 8.03 -8.52 -5.86
C VAL A 41 9.54 -8.62 -5.67
N VAL A 42 10.21 -9.53 -6.36
CA VAL A 42 11.69 -9.62 -6.36
C VAL A 42 12.31 -8.32 -6.85
N LYS A 43 11.80 -7.76 -7.94
CA LYS A 43 12.26 -6.47 -8.47
C LYS A 43 12.05 -5.34 -7.46
N GLU A 44 10.91 -5.29 -6.80
CA GLU A 44 10.65 -4.32 -5.73
C GLU A 44 11.66 -4.44 -4.58
N ILE A 45 12.03 -5.65 -4.20
CA ILE A 45 13.07 -5.90 -3.19
C ILE A 45 14.43 -5.39 -3.67
N GLU A 46 14.82 -5.73 -4.89
CA GLU A 46 16.11 -5.32 -5.48
C GLU A 46 16.22 -3.81 -5.61
N GLU A 47 15.12 -3.13 -5.88
CA GLU A 47 15.05 -1.66 -6.00
C GLU A 47 14.87 -0.95 -4.64
N GLY A 48 14.81 -1.68 -3.52
CA GLY A 48 14.63 -1.10 -2.19
C GLY A 48 13.24 -0.52 -1.96
N ARG A 49 12.22 -1.03 -2.65
CA ARG A 49 10.84 -0.55 -2.57
C ARG A 49 9.91 -1.42 -1.72
N GLN A 50 10.39 -2.56 -1.22
CA GLN A 50 9.69 -3.41 -0.26
C GLN A 50 10.18 -3.10 1.15
N TRP A 51 9.24 -2.82 2.05
CA TRP A 51 9.51 -2.38 3.41
C TRP A 51 8.84 -3.30 4.43
N LYS A 52 9.47 -3.39 5.60
CA LYS A 52 8.93 -4.14 6.73
C LYS A 52 9.10 -3.38 8.03
N MET A 53 8.15 -3.58 8.93
CA MET A 53 8.19 -3.07 10.29
C MET A 53 8.39 -4.23 11.25
N MET A 54 9.42 -4.11 12.09
CA MET A 54 9.74 -5.06 13.15
C MET A 54 9.40 -4.44 14.50
N ILE A 55 8.73 -5.19 15.35
CA ILE A 55 8.42 -4.79 16.73
C ILE A 55 8.94 -5.89 17.67
N ASN A 56 9.86 -5.52 18.56
CA ASN A 56 10.51 -6.47 19.48
C ASN A 56 11.10 -7.71 18.77
N GLY A 57 11.70 -7.49 17.58
CA GLY A 57 12.32 -8.56 16.80
C GLY A 57 11.34 -9.42 15.99
N GLU A 58 10.04 -9.13 16.05
CA GLU A 58 9.02 -9.84 15.29
C GLU A 58 8.51 -8.99 14.12
N LEU A 59 8.22 -9.64 13.00
CA LEU A 59 7.61 -8.98 11.85
C LEU A 59 6.17 -8.57 12.16
N ALA A 60 5.86 -7.29 12.04
CA ALA A 60 4.54 -6.74 12.33
C ALA A 60 3.74 -6.36 11.09
N CYS A 61 4.39 -5.77 10.10
CA CYS A 61 3.73 -5.26 8.90
C CYS A 61 4.70 -5.17 7.73
N ILE A 62 4.16 -5.28 6.51
CA ILE A 62 4.89 -5.05 5.26
C ILE A 62 4.12 -4.10 4.36
N TRP A 63 4.82 -3.40 3.49
CA TRP A 63 4.25 -2.59 2.41
C TRP A 63 5.27 -2.40 1.30
N ALA A 64 4.78 -1.98 0.14
CA ALA A 64 5.61 -1.58 -0.99
C ALA A 64 5.39 -0.11 -1.33
N ILE A 65 6.35 0.50 -2.01
CA ILE A 65 6.20 1.84 -2.57
C ILE A 65 6.52 1.86 -4.06
N THR A 66 5.92 2.81 -4.76
CA THR A 66 6.32 3.21 -6.10
C THR A 66 6.52 4.72 -6.16
N TRP A 67 7.26 5.17 -7.16
CA TRP A 67 7.56 6.59 -7.38
C TRP A 67 6.59 7.25 -8.36
N ASN A 68 5.80 6.44 -9.05
CA ASN A 68 4.78 6.85 -10.00
C ASN A 68 3.66 5.82 -10.02
N ASP A 69 2.48 6.26 -10.44
CA ASP A 69 1.30 5.41 -10.59
C ASP A 69 0.30 6.04 -11.58
N PRO A 70 0.70 6.19 -12.86
CA PRO A 70 -0.06 6.97 -13.83
C PRO A 70 -1.43 6.38 -14.17
N GLN A 71 -1.61 5.06 -14.12
CA GLN A 71 -2.89 4.44 -14.42
C GLN A 71 -3.97 4.76 -13.39
N ILE A 72 -3.59 4.91 -12.13
CA ILE A 72 -4.50 5.23 -11.02
C ILE A 72 -4.65 6.75 -10.87
N TRP A 73 -3.53 7.50 -10.91
CA TRP A 73 -3.50 8.92 -10.57
C TRP A 73 -3.58 9.85 -11.77
N GLU A 74 -3.45 9.31 -12.98
CA GLU A 74 -3.58 10.04 -14.25
C GLU A 74 -2.72 11.32 -14.26
N GLU A 75 -3.33 12.49 -14.49
CA GLU A 75 -2.61 13.77 -14.56
C GLU A 75 -1.94 14.17 -13.24
N LYS A 76 -2.49 13.74 -12.09
CA LYS A 76 -1.91 14.00 -10.77
C LYS A 76 -0.57 13.30 -10.57
N ASP A 77 -0.27 12.27 -11.34
CA ASP A 77 1.01 11.56 -11.25
C ASP A 77 2.21 12.43 -11.63
N SER A 78 1.99 13.57 -12.28
CA SER A 78 3.03 14.58 -12.54
C SER A 78 3.55 15.24 -11.26
N ASP A 79 2.79 15.24 -10.18
CA ASP A 79 3.24 15.75 -8.88
C ASP A 79 4.21 14.75 -8.22
N PRO A 80 5.42 15.19 -7.79
CA PRO A 80 6.36 14.29 -7.14
C PRO A 80 5.78 13.65 -5.89
N SER A 81 5.58 12.34 -5.92
CA SER A 81 4.90 11.58 -4.87
C SER A 81 5.58 10.26 -4.57
N ILE A 82 5.28 9.71 -3.39
CA ILE A 82 5.43 8.28 -3.15
C ILE A 82 4.05 7.65 -3.00
N TYR A 83 3.89 6.47 -3.55
CA TYR A 83 2.64 5.71 -3.54
C TYR A 83 2.83 4.46 -2.70
N ILE A 84 2.01 4.28 -1.67
CA ILE A 84 2.07 3.13 -0.78
C ILE A 84 1.12 2.06 -1.31
N HIS A 85 1.62 0.84 -1.42
CA HIS A 85 0.88 -0.31 -1.92
C HIS A 85 0.93 -1.48 -0.95
N ARG A 86 -0.16 -2.24 -0.91
CA ARG A 86 -0.23 -3.56 -0.28
C ARG A 86 0.23 -3.57 1.19
N ILE A 87 -0.27 -2.61 1.98
CA ILE A 87 -0.07 -2.65 3.44
C ILE A 87 -0.69 -3.94 3.98
N THR A 88 0.12 -4.80 4.57
CA THR A 88 -0.32 -6.07 5.10
C THR A 88 0.22 -6.27 6.51
N THR A 89 -0.69 -6.29 7.48
CA THR A 89 -0.35 -6.46 8.89
C THR A 89 -0.44 -7.94 9.29
N VAL A 90 0.58 -8.42 9.97
CA VAL A 90 0.58 -9.75 10.57
C VAL A 90 -0.59 -9.85 11.56
N PRO A 91 -1.38 -10.93 11.55
CA PRO A 91 -2.60 -11.03 12.37
C PRO A 91 -2.42 -10.69 13.85
N ALA A 92 -1.32 -11.11 14.47
CA ALA A 92 -1.03 -10.83 15.88
C ALA A 92 -0.86 -9.33 16.20
N PHE A 93 -0.61 -8.50 15.19
CA PHE A 93 -0.39 -7.06 15.33
C PHE A 93 -1.57 -6.21 14.85
N ARG A 94 -2.65 -6.83 14.42
CA ARG A 94 -3.86 -6.11 14.00
C ARG A 94 -4.44 -5.29 15.15
N GLY A 95 -5.04 -4.16 14.84
CA GLY A 95 -5.64 -3.25 15.81
C GLY A 95 -4.65 -2.35 16.57
N ARG A 96 -3.36 -2.43 16.27
CA ARG A 96 -2.33 -1.58 16.89
C ARG A 96 -2.06 -0.26 16.17
N HIS A 97 -2.90 0.09 15.22
CA HIS A 97 -2.79 1.35 14.47
C HIS A 97 -1.45 1.56 13.75
N LEU A 98 -0.85 0.49 13.24
CA LEU A 98 0.47 0.52 12.60
C LEU A 98 0.52 1.42 11.35
N VAL A 99 -0.62 1.67 10.70
CA VAL A 99 -0.70 2.61 9.56
C VAL A 99 -0.22 4.00 9.95
N LYS A 100 -0.49 4.46 11.17
CA LYS A 100 0.01 5.77 11.65
C LYS A 100 1.53 5.83 11.67
N GLU A 101 2.17 4.74 12.04
CA GLU A 101 3.64 4.66 12.03
C GLU A 101 4.20 4.61 10.60
N ILE A 102 3.52 3.88 9.70
CA ILE A 102 3.87 3.88 8.28
C ILE A 102 3.75 5.29 7.70
N VAL A 103 2.69 6.02 8.05
CA VAL A 103 2.48 7.41 7.58
C VAL A 103 3.58 8.33 8.07
N ARG A 104 3.98 8.25 9.35
CA ARG A 104 5.09 9.06 9.89
C ARG A 104 6.39 8.79 9.14
N TRP A 105 6.70 7.52 8.94
CA TRP A 105 7.85 7.11 8.15
C TRP A 105 7.78 7.63 6.70
N ALA A 106 6.60 7.48 6.06
CA ALA A 106 6.39 7.87 4.68
C ALA A 106 6.57 9.38 4.46
N ILE A 107 6.09 10.20 5.39
CA ILE A 107 6.30 11.65 5.35
C ILE A 107 7.79 11.98 5.38
N GLN A 108 8.54 11.38 6.31
CA GLN A 108 9.97 11.62 6.40
C GLN A 108 10.70 11.11 5.16
N TYR A 109 10.35 9.91 4.70
CA TYR A 109 10.94 9.32 3.50
C TYR A 109 10.66 10.16 2.24
N ALA A 110 9.46 10.72 2.13
CA ALA A 110 9.10 11.62 1.05
C ALA A 110 9.95 12.91 1.09
N LYS A 111 10.12 13.52 2.27
CA LYS A 111 10.99 14.70 2.46
C LYS A 111 12.42 14.40 2.02
N ASP A 112 12.98 13.30 2.48
CA ASP A 112 14.36 12.92 2.19
C ASP A 112 14.59 12.65 0.68
N ASN A 113 13.52 12.36 -0.06
CA ASN A 113 13.55 12.09 -1.50
C ASN A 113 12.92 13.20 -2.35
N ASN A 114 12.70 14.39 -1.79
CA ASN A 114 12.14 15.56 -2.48
C ASN A 114 10.77 15.27 -3.13
N ARG A 115 9.90 14.56 -2.40
CA ARG A 115 8.53 14.26 -2.81
C ARG A 115 7.55 15.13 -2.04
N ASN A 116 6.52 15.61 -2.73
CA ASN A 116 5.56 16.56 -2.19
C ASN A 116 4.33 15.88 -1.58
N TYR A 117 4.08 14.62 -1.93
CA TYR A 117 2.90 13.89 -1.50
C TYR A 117 3.22 12.45 -1.13
N VAL A 118 2.44 11.96 -0.17
CA VAL A 118 2.27 10.52 0.12
C VAL A 118 0.87 10.16 -0.33
N ARG A 119 0.74 9.14 -1.16
CA ARG A 119 -0.53 8.75 -1.80
C ARG A 119 -0.78 7.26 -1.65
N LEU A 120 -2.04 6.89 -1.61
CA LEU A 120 -2.49 5.50 -1.74
C LEU A 120 -3.89 5.44 -2.32
N ASP A 121 -4.25 4.28 -2.82
CA ASP A 121 -5.60 3.99 -3.31
C ASP A 121 -6.12 2.68 -2.73
N THR A 122 -7.43 2.56 -2.69
CA THR A 122 -8.12 1.32 -2.34
C THR A 122 -9.21 1.04 -3.36
N VAL A 123 -9.44 -0.24 -3.66
CA VAL A 123 -10.49 -0.63 -4.58
C VAL A 123 -11.85 -0.58 -3.89
N GLY A 124 -12.83 0.03 -4.57
CA GLY A 124 -14.21 0.14 -4.11
C GLY A 124 -14.42 1.21 -3.05
N GLU A 125 -15.62 1.20 -2.47
CA GLU A 125 -16.04 2.10 -1.40
C GLU A 125 -16.16 1.32 -0.09
N ASN A 126 -15.29 1.60 0.86
CA ASN A 126 -15.33 1.01 2.19
C ASN A 126 -15.23 2.14 3.23
N GLN A 127 -16.37 2.50 3.82
CA GLN A 127 -16.47 3.64 4.74
C GLN A 127 -15.57 3.51 5.97
N LYS A 128 -15.40 2.30 6.50
CA LYS A 128 -14.50 2.06 7.64
C LYS A 128 -13.04 2.28 7.26
N LEU A 129 -12.66 1.88 6.06
CA LEU A 129 -11.31 2.04 5.54
C LEU A 129 -11.04 3.52 5.21
N ILE A 130 -12.01 4.21 4.60
CA ILE A 130 -11.93 5.65 4.34
C ILE A 130 -11.71 6.41 5.65
N GLN A 131 -12.52 6.14 6.67
CA GLN A 131 -12.37 6.75 7.98
C GLN A 131 -11.00 6.45 8.60
N HIS A 132 -10.54 5.20 8.51
CA HIS A 132 -9.25 4.78 9.03
C HIS A 132 -8.08 5.57 8.42
N TYR A 133 -8.09 5.77 7.09
CA TYR A 133 -7.04 6.56 6.44
C TYR A 133 -7.16 8.05 6.73
N GLN A 134 -8.38 8.60 6.81
CA GLN A 134 -8.58 10.00 7.24
C GLN A 134 -8.06 10.23 8.66
N GLU A 135 -8.32 9.34 9.59
CA GLU A 135 -7.81 9.40 10.97
C GLU A 135 -6.28 9.25 11.03
N SER A 136 -5.68 8.65 10.01
CA SER A 136 -4.23 8.52 9.88
C SER A 136 -3.56 9.74 9.24
N GLY A 137 -4.34 10.75 8.82
CA GLY A 137 -3.84 12.02 8.30
C GLY A 137 -4.03 12.24 6.80
N PHE A 138 -4.60 11.29 6.08
CA PHE A 138 -4.89 11.45 4.66
C PHE A 138 -6.15 12.27 4.40
N THR A 139 -6.12 13.02 3.29
CA THR A 139 -7.32 13.59 2.69
C THR A 139 -7.92 12.57 1.72
N PHE A 140 -9.20 12.29 1.88
CA PHE A 140 -9.94 11.47 0.91
C PHE A 140 -10.33 12.35 -0.28
N LEU A 141 -9.85 12.00 -1.48
CA LEU A 141 -10.09 12.79 -2.69
C LEU A 141 -11.33 12.34 -3.46
N GLY A 142 -12.05 11.35 -2.96
CA GLY A 142 -13.21 10.78 -3.63
C GLY A 142 -12.88 9.51 -4.39
N MET A 143 -13.85 9.04 -5.15
CA MET A 143 -13.76 7.82 -5.95
C MET A 143 -13.61 8.17 -7.42
N VAL A 144 -12.77 7.43 -8.12
CA VAL A 144 -12.59 7.58 -9.56
C VAL A 144 -12.78 6.25 -10.29
N GLN A 145 -13.33 6.31 -11.51
CA GLN A 145 -13.38 5.18 -12.42
C GLN A 145 -12.11 5.17 -13.26
N LEU A 146 -11.38 4.06 -13.24
CA LEU A 146 -10.16 3.94 -14.02
C LEU A 146 -10.47 3.89 -15.53
N LYS A 147 -9.72 4.64 -16.32
CA LYS A 147 -9.84 4.66 -17.79
C LYS A 147 -9.07 3.54 -18.45
N ASP A 148 -7.90 3.19 -17.89
CA ASP A 148 -7.03 2.13 -18.38
C ASP A 148 -6.66 1.19 -17.22
N THR A 149 -7.10 -0.07 -17.33
CA THR A 149 -6.82 -1.13 -16.35
C THR A 149 -5.82 -2.15 -16.87
N SER A 150 -5.21 -1.91 -18.03
CA SER A 150 -4.25 -2.82 -18.67
C SER A 150 -3.03 -3.06 -17.77
N GLY A 151 -2.72 -4.32 -17.49
CA GLY A 151 -1.60 -4.71 -16.64
C GLY A 151 -1.83 -4.51 -15.15
N LEU A 152 -2.98 -3.99 -14.73
CA LEU A 152 -3.35 -3.92 -13.33
C LEU A 152 -3.93 -5.26 -12.86
N PRO A 153 -3.83 -5.58 -11.55
CA PRO A 153 -4.48 -6.73 -10.95
C PRO A 153 -5.99 -6.76 -11.25
N ASP A 154 -6.58 -7.96 -11.37
CA ASP A 154 -7.97 -8.16 -11.79
C ASP A 154 -9.00 -7.40 -10.95
N HIS A 155 -8.74 -7.16 -9.67
CA HIS A 155 -9.66 -6.45 -8.78
C HIS A 155 -9.83 -4.95 -9.15
N TYR A 156 -8.95 -4.37 -9.96
CA TYR A 156 -9.08 -3.01 -10.48
C TYR A 156 -10.02 -2.89 -11.70
N GLN A 157 -10.39 -3.99 -12.33
CA GLN A 157 -11.04 -3.93 -13.64
C GLN A 157 -12.52 -3.56 -13.59
N LEU A 158 -13.20 -3.83 -12.50
CA LEU A 158 -14.66 -3.69 -12.39
C LEU A 158 -15.12 -2.58 -11.44
N ASP A 159 -14.25 -2.09 -10.57
CA ASP A 159 -14.62 -1.15 -9.52
C ASP A 159 -13.97 0.22 -9.66
N LYS A 160 -14.59 1.19 -8.99
CA LYS A 160 -13.98 2.49 -8.74
C LYS A 160 -12.88 2.34 -7.68
N VAL A 161 -11.91 3.24 -7.72
CA VAL A 161 -10.88 3.35 -6.68
C VAL A 161 -11.11 4.58 -5.82
N SER A 162 -10.87 4.43 -4.53
CA SER A 162 -10.85 5.53 -3.56
C SER A 162 -9.42 6.07 -3.47
N LEU A 163 -9.23 7.37 -3.64
CA LEU A 163 -7.93 8.03 -3.62
C LEU A 163 -7.69 8.77 -2.31
N PHE A 164 -6.48 8.61 -1.78
CA PHE A 164 -6.05 9.26 -0.55
C PHE A 164 -4.72 9.96 -0.77
N GLU A 165 -4.63 11.20 -0.27
CA GLU A 165 -3.45 12.04 -0.44
C GLU A 165 -3.08 12.73 0.86
N LEU A 166 -1.80 12.81 1.13
CA LEU A 166 -1.24 13.60 2.22
C LEU A 166 -0.15 14.49 1.64
N LYS A 167 -0.30 15.80 1.83
CA LYS A 167 0.73 16.76 1.42
C LYS A 167 1.86 16.76 2.44
N VAL A 168 3.08 16.71 1.93
CA VAL A 168 4.29 16.76 2.74
C VAL A 168 4.77 18.21 2.81
N ASP A 169 4.88 18.75 4.01
CA ASP A 169 5.34 20.12 4.28
C ASP A 169 6.86 20.18 4.52
#